data_5148870e9df599bfa86a8abb8704c580
#
_entry.id   5148870e9df599bfa86a8abb8704c580
#
_cell.length_a   1.000
_cell.length_b   1.000
_cell.length_c   1.000
_cell.angle_alpha   90.00
_cell.angle_beta   90.00
_cell.angle_gamma   90.00
#
_symmetry.space_group_name_H-M   'P 1'
#
loop_
_entity.id
_entity.type
_entity.pdbx_description
1 polymer ?
#
loop_
_entity_poly.entity_id
_entity_poly.type
_entity_poly.pdbx_seq_one_letter_code
_entity_poly.pdbx_strand_id
1 'polypeptide(L)'
;PNGFKIYWAEKGVMIATGGFSANEEMRTMYMGPWAANLKIRGSLRNTGENIMMTRPLGAKLVNMTEFYAGPIVPETHANPARVSNSAYGMIVGKDGKRCVDESLGQAMRSKLLPQVTPDNRTFIICDIKTNDEDNILTKLLDRFKRLNSPVYEANTIEELADKAGINKANLVNSVKEFNKVISEGKGPSLVPPHNRKKAHPVATAPFYAIPMSGGIAATFGGPKINKHAQVVDVDDKPIPGLYAAGN
;
A
#
# COMPACT_ATOMS: atom_id res chain seq x y z
N PRO A 1 29.47 7.44 28.54
CA PRO A 1 28.40 7.69 29.49
C PRO A 1 27.48 8.73 28.91
N ASN A 2 26.36 8.29 28.35
CA ASN A 2 25.36 9.17 27.75
C ASN A 2 24.52 9.75 28.89
N GLY A 3 24.95 10.91 29.43
CA GLY A 3 24.14 11.68 30.37
C GLY A 3 22.90 12.25 29.71
N PHE A 4 21.78 12.31 30.41
CA PHE A 4 20.59 13.04 30.00
C PHE A 4 20.91 14.52 29.84
N LYS A 5 20.45 15.13 28.73
CA LYS A 5 20.49 16.59 28.55
C LYS A 5 19.08 17.13 28.77
N ILE A 6 18.96 18.09 29.66
CA ILE A 6 17.72 18.79 29.96
C ILE A 6 17.73 20.14 29.24
N TYR A 7 16.68 20.42 28.48
CA TYR A 7 16.46 21.69 27.82
C TYR A 7 15.22 22.37 28.43
N TRP A 8 15.34 23.62 28.78
CA TRP A 8 14.21 24.44 29.25
C TRP A 8 13.67 25.27 28.08
N ALA A 9 12.37 25.16 27.82
CA ALA A 9 11.67 25.96 26.83
C ALA A 9 10.80 27.01 27.52
N GLU A 10 11.10 28.28 27.35
CA GLU A 10 10.38 29.38 27.99
C GLU A 10 8.94 29.52 27.49
N LYS A 11 8.67 29.24 26.23
CA LYS A 11 7.37 29.46 25.58
C LYS A 11 6.61 28.17 25.29
N GLY A 12 7.31 27.06 25.11
CA GLY A 12 6.69 25.77 24.80
C GLY A 12 7.54 24.87 23.92
N VAL A 13 7.07 23.64 23.74
CA VAL A 13 7.71 22.60 22.94
C VAL A 13 6.79 22.24 21.77
N MET A 14 7.33 22.22 20.55
CA MET A 14 6.64 21.78 19.36
C MET A 14 7.09 20.37 18.99
N ILE A 15 6.15 19.42 18.93
CA ILE A 15 6.36 18.05 18.46
C ILE A 15 6.15 18.04 16.94
N ALA A 16 7.21 17.73 16.19
CA ALA A 16 7.20 17.62 14.73
C ALA A 16 8.03 16.42 14.26
N THR A 17 7.97 15.30 15.01
CA THR A 17 8.85 14.13 14.85
C THR A 17 8.34 13.10 13.82
N GLY A 18 7.24 13.41 13.13
CA GLY A 18 6.59 12.47 12.20
C GLY A 18 5.71 11.44 12.91
N GLY A 19 5.16 10.53 12.13
CA GLY A 19 4.25 9.49 12.63
C GLY A 19 4.94 8.21 13.10
N PHE A 20 4.23 7.07 12.99
CA PHE A 20 4.72 5.76 13.45
C PHE A 20 4.74 4.69 12.33
N SER A 21 4.80 5.11 11.06
CA SER A 21 4.76 4.19 9.93
C SER A 21 5.89 3.15 9.89
N ALA A 22 7.05 3.43 10.49
CA ALA A 22 8.17 2.51 10.58
C ALA A 22 8.17 1.64 11.85
N ASN A 23 7.26 1.88 12.79
CA ASN A 23 7.14 1.09 14.01
C ASN A 23 6.11 -0.04 13.83
N GLU A 24 6.61 -1.27 13.65
CA GLU A 24 5.77 -2.45 13.41
C GLU A 24 4.86 -2.76 14.59
N GLU A 25 5.36 -2.63 15.82
CA GLU A 25 4.58 -2.87 17.04
C GLU A 25 3.40 -1.89 17.13
N MET A 26 3.64 -0.59 16.93
CA MET A 26 2.58 0.39 16.92
C MET A 26 1.58 0.18 15.77
N ARG A 27 2.05 -0.15 14.56
CA ARG A 27 1.15 -0.48 13.45
C ARG A 27 0.26 -1.66 13.81
N THR A 28 0.83 -2.72 14.35
CA THR A 28 0.08 -3.93 14.76
C THR A 28 -0.90 -3.62 15.87
N MET A 29 -0.49 -2.85 16.86
CA MET A 29 -1.33 -2.44 17.98
C MET A 29 -2.55 -1.63 17.55
N TYR A 30 -2.35 -0.64 16.67
CA TYR A 30 -3.42 0.30 16.31
C TYR A 30 -4.23 -0.11 15.08
N MET A 31 -3.62 -0.81 14.11
CA MET A 31 -4.27 -1.14 12.82
C MET A 31 -4.67 -2.61 12.71
N GLY A 32 -4.10 -3.48 13.56
CA GLY A 32 -4.33 -4.93 13.56
C GLY A 32 -3.15 -5.75 13.01
N PRO A 33 -3.18 -7.09 13.19
CA PRO A 33 -2.04 -7.98 12.88
C PRO A 33 -1.55 -7.90 11.42
N TRP A 34 -2.46 -7.66 10.48
CA TRP A 34 -2.12 -7.54 9.05
C TRP A 34 -1.12 -6.39 8.76
N ALA A 35 -1.07 -5.38 9.63
CA ALA A 35 -0.20 -4.22 9.46
C ALA A 35 1.29 -4.54 9.66
N ALA A 36 1.64 -5.68 10.26
CA ALA A 36 3.01 -6.19 10.31
C ALA A 36 3.58 -6.41 8.90
N ASN A 37 2.75 -6.84 7.95
CA ASN A 37 3.15 -7.14 6.57
C ASN A 37 3.27 -5.91 5.66
N LEU A 38 2.90 -4.70 6.16
CA LEU A 38 3.07 -3.47 5.39
C LEU A 38 4.55 -3.18 5.13
N LYS A 39 4.89 -2.96 3.86
CA LYS A 39 6.23 -2.53 3.48
C LYS A 39 6.39 -1.03 3.71
N ILE A 40 7.56 -0.61 4.20
CA ILE A 40 7.82 0.82 4.42
C ILE A 40 8.09 1.49 3.07
N ARG A 41 7.24 2.46 2.73
CA ARG A 41 7.35 3.30 1.52
C ARG A 41 7.78 4.73 1.84
N GLY A 42 7.61 5.14 3.10
CA GLY A 42 7.99 6.44 3.65
C GLY A 42 9.34 6.42 4.36
N SER A 43 9.47 7.31 5.34
CA SER A 43 10.67 7.42 6.17
C SER A 43 10.79 6.24 7.13
N LEU A 44 11.98 5.63 7.19
CA LEU A 44 12.33 4.64 8.21
C LEU A 44 12.50 5.23 9.62
N ARG A 45 12.44 6.56 9.75
CA ARG A 45 12.59 7.29 11.00
C ARG A 45 11.25 7.69 11.64
N ASN A 46 10.13 7.30 11.06
CA ASN A 46 8.81 7.55 11.64
C ASN A 46 8.48 6.42 12.62
N THR A 47 9.09 6.43 13.79
CA THR A 47 9.04 5.35 14.79
C THR A 47 8.10 5.64 15.96
N GLY A 48 7.34 6.76 15.93
CA GLY A 48 6.25 7.04 16.86
C GLY A 48 6.66 7.89 18.07
N GLU A 49 7.76 8.62 17.99
CA GLU A 49 8.25 9.49 19.06
C GLU A 49 7.20 10.51 19.49
N ASN A 50 6.39 11.03 18.56
CA ASN A 50 5.28 11.92 18.87
C ASN A 50 4.31 11.31 19.89
N ILE A 51 4.00 10.02 19.76
CA ILE A 51 3.11 9.28 20.66
C ILE A 51 3.82 9.00 21.98
N MET A 52 5.07 8.51 21.93
CA MET A 52 5.85 8.17 23.11
C MET A 52 6.09 9.38 24.01
N MET A 53 6.29 10.57 23.44
CA MET A 53 6.52 11.79 24.21
C MET A 53 5.23 12.43 24.74
N THR A 54 4.13 12.32 24.02
CA THR A 54 2.89 13.05 24.35
C THR A 54 1.91 12.24 25.18
N ARG A 55 1.85 10.91 24.98
CA ARG A 55 0.94 10.04 25.73
C ARG A 55 1.16 10.06 27.26
N PRO A 56 2.39 10.03 27.77
CA PRO A 56 2.62 10.16 29.24
C PRO A 56 2.16 11.48 29.83
N LEU A 57 2.00 12.52 29.01
CA LEU A 57 1.50 13.83 29.41
C LEU A 57 -0.04 13.92 29.35
N GLY A 58 -0.73 12.81 29.07
CA GLY A 58 -2.18 12.75 28.98
C GLY A 58 -2.76 13.14 27.62
N ALA A 59 -1.95 13.26 26.57
CA ALA A 59 -2.42 13.63 25.25
C ALA A 59 -3.47 12.64 24.70
N LYS A 60 -4.56 13.17 24.17
CA LYS A 60 -5.56 12.42 23.42
C LYS A 60 -5.01 12.02 22.06
N LEU A 61 -5.05 10.73 21.74
CA LEU A 61 -4.65 10.22 20.45
C LEU A 61 -5.85 10.07 19.51
N VAL A 62 -5.69 10.45 18.25
CA VAL A 62 -6.75 10.37 17.22
C VAL A 62 -6.24 9.76 15.93
N ASN A 63 -7.14 9.24 15.10
CA ASN A 63 -6.87 8.70 13.74
C ASN A 63 -5.80 7.60 13.69
N MET A 64 -5.63 6.83 14.77
CA MET A 64 -4.53 5.87 14.93
C MET A 64 -4.57 4.72 13.93
N THR A 65 -5.72 4.46 13.29
CA THR A 65 -5.89 3.44 12.24
C THR A 65 -5.65 3.99 10.83
N GLU A 66 -5.52 5.30 10.68
CA GLU A 66 -5.49 5.95 9.38
C GLU A 66 -4.06 6.18 8.88
N PHE A 67 -3.84 5.83 7.60
CA PHE A 67 -2.54 5.98 6.97
C PHE A 67 -2.66 6.18 5.44
N TYR A 68 -1.64 6.77 4.86
CA TYR A 68 -1.48 6.83 3.42
C TYR A 68 -0.72 5.60 2.92
N ALA A 69 -1.38 4.85 2.03
CA ALA A 69 -0.80 3.70 1.36
C ALA A 69 -0.46 4.00 -0.10
N GLY A 70 0.49 3.28 -0.63
CA GLY A 70 0.81 3.30 -2.06
C GLY A 70 1.49 1.99 -2.48
N PRO A 71 1.54 1.70 -3.78
CA PRO A 71 2.18 0.50 -4.28
C PRO A 71 3.69 0.57 -4.04
N ILE A 72 4.26 -0.59 -3.79
CA ILE A 72 5.71 -0.77 -3.61
C ILE A 72 6.14 -2.05 -4.31
N VAL A 73 7.36 -2.03 -4.85
CA VAL A 73 8.00 -3.24 -5.39
C VAL A 73 8.46 -4.10 -4.22
N PRO A 74 8.00 -5.36 -4.11
CA PRO A 74 8.28 -6.18 -2.93
C PRO A 74 9.77 -6.42 -2.67
N GLU A 75 10.56 -6.60 -3.72
CA GLU A 75 11.96 -6.99 -3.67
C GLU A 75 12.89 -5.82 -3.31
N THR A 76 12.61 -4.64 -3.85
CA THR A 76 13.51 -3.48 -3.72
C THR A 76 12.99 -2.40 -2.80
N HIS A 77 11.74 -2.54 -2.34
CA HIS A 77 11.01 -1.52 -1.59
C HIS A 77 10.92 -0.16 -2.32
N ALA A 78 11.17 -0.16 -3.62
CA ALA A 78 11.09 1.05 -4.42
C ALA A 78 9.66 1.42 -4.78
N ASN A 79 9.41 2.71 -4.98
CA ASN A 79 8.15 3.20 -5.52
C ASN A 79 8.09 2.90 -7.02
N PRO A 80 7.19 2.02 -7.50
CA PRO A 80 7.10 1.68 -8.92
C PRO A 80 6.57 2.83 -9.77
N ALA A 81 6.09 3.93 -9.20
CA ALA A 81 5.41 5.04 -9.83
C ALA A 81 4.28 4.59 -10.80
N ARG A 82 3.19 5.31 -10.91
CA ARG A 82 2.10 5.12 -11.89
C ARG A 82 1.59 3.68 -12.15
N VAL A 83 1.90 2.68 -11.28
CA VAL A 83 1.31 1.33 -11.34
C VAL A 83 -0.23 1.38 -11.24
N SER A 84 -0.76 2.51 -10.81
CA SER A 84 -2.20 2.78 -10.79
C SER A 84 -2.87 2.65 -12.15
N ASN A 85 -2.13 2.89 -13.21
CA ASN A 85 -2.66 2.82 -14.58
C ASN A 85 -2.67 1.37 -15.11
N SER A 86 -2.02 0.43 -14.44
CA SER A 86 -1.94 -0.98 -14.83
C SER A 86 -3.18 -1.81 -14.46
N ALA A 87 -4.25 -1.17 -13.99
CA ALA A 87 -5.49 -1.86 -13.67
C ALA A 87 -6.33 -2.23 -14.92
N TYR A 88 -5.68 -2.42 -16.07
CA TYR A 88 -6.31 -3.00 -17.25
C TYR A 88 -6.40 -4.52 -17.19
N GLY A 89 -5.49 -5.15 -16.44
CA GLY A 89 -5.50 -6.56 -16.14
C GLY A 89 -6.16 -6.88 -14.81
N MET A 90 -5.68 -7.88 -14.13
CA MET A 90 -6.19 -8.35 -12.85
C MET A 90 -5.08 -8.41 -11.79
N ILE A 91 -5.43 -8.29 -10.52
CA ILE A 91 -4.50 -8.41 -9.39
C ILE A 91 -4.80 -9.70 -8.63
N VAL A 92 -3.78 -10.57 -8.54
CA VAL A 92 -3.88 -11.86 -7.86
C VAL A 92 -2.87 -11.97 -6.72
N GLY A 93 -3.22 -12.77 -5.71
CA GLY A 93 -2.26 -13.23 -4.70
C GLY A 93 -1.39 -14.38 -5.24
N LYS A 94 -0.45 -14.88 -4.43
CA LYS A 94 0.32 -16.10 -4.73
C LYS A 94 -0.57 -17.34 -4.89
N ASP A 95 -1.73 -17.32 -4.28
CA ASP A 95 -2.74 -18.37 -4.44
C ASP A 95 -3.41 -18.39 -5.83
N GLY A 96 -3.09 -17.41 -6.68
CA GLY A 96 -3.61 -17.30 -8.05
C GLY A 96 -5.04 -16.77 -8.14
N LYS A 97 -5.63 -16.31 -7.03
CA LYS A 97 -6.98 -15.77 -7.01
C LYS A 97 -6.97 -14.24 -7.04
N ARG A 98 -7.97 -13.64 -7.71
CA ARG A 98 -8.18 -12.20 -7.63
C ARG A 98 -8.47 -11.79 -6.19
N CYS A 99 -7.87 -10.72 -5.73
CA CYS A 99 -7.92 -10.35 -4.31
C CYS A 99 -8.43 -8.93 -4.03
N VAL A 100 -8.59 -8.09 -5.05
CA VAL A 100 -9.00 -6.68 -4.88
C VAL A 100 -9.75 -6.18 -6.10
N ASP A 101 -10.58 -5.15 -5.94
CA ASP A 101 -11.17 -4.39 -7.05
C ASP A 101 -10.08 -3.51 -7.69
N GLU A 102 -9.68 -3.84 -8.89
CA GLU A 102 -8.64 -3.12 -9.65
C GLU A 102 -9.09 -1.71 -10.08
N SER A 103 -10.38 -1.42 -10.02
CA SER A 103 -10.92 -0.09 -10.35
C SER A 103 -10.75 0.93 -9.23
N LEU A 104 -10.45 0.50 -8.03
CA LEU A 104 -10.15 1.39 -6.91
C LEU A 104 -8.88 2.22 -7.18
N GLY A 105 -8.81 3.41 -6.60
CA GLY A 105 -7.60 4.23 -6.63
C GLY A 105 -6.40 3.49 -5.98
N GLN A 106 -5.19 3.79 -6.45
CA GLN A 106 -3.99 3.06 -6.01
C GLN A 106 -3.79 3.08 -4.50
N ALA A 107 -4.11 4.19 -3.82
CA ALA A 107 -3.96 4.29 -2.38
C ALA A 107 -4.89 3.30 -1.65
N MET A 108 -6.16 3.22 -2.08
CA MET A 108 -7.13 2.29 -1.50
C MET A 108 -6.73 0.84 -1.76
N ARG A 109 -6.36 0.49 -3.00
CA ARG A 109 -5.86 -0.87 -3.31
C ARG A 109 -4.69 -1.25 -2.43
N SER A 110 -3.68 -0.37 -2.34
CA SER A 110 -2.49 -0.62 -1.53
C SER A 110 -2.78 -0.73 -0.03
N LYS A 111 -3.84 -0.08 0.45
CA LYS A 111 -4.33 -0.22 1.83
C LYS A 111 -5.01 -1.58 2.06
N LEU A 112 -5.71 -2.11 1.06
CA LEU A 112 -6.45 -3.38 1.15
C LEU A 112 -5.55 -4.60 0.97
N LEU A 113 -4.54 -4.57 0.08
CA LEU A 113 -3.72 -5.72 -0.26
C LEU A 113 -3.15 -6.47 0.96
N PRO A 114 -2.53 -5.82 1.96
CA PRO A 114 -2.01 -6.54 3.14
C PRO A 114 -3.11 -7.10 4.05
N GLN A 115 -4.36 -6.70 3.87
CA GLN A 115 -5.50 -7.20 4.64
C GLN A 115 -6.11 -8.46 4.00
N VAL A 116 -5.97 -8.61 2.69
CA VAL A 116 -6.59 -9.69 1.92
C VAL A 116 -5.58 -10.74 1.43
N THR A 117 -4.29 -10.47 1.56
CA THR A 117 -3.22 -11.41 1.20
C THR A 117 -2.28 -11.63 2.38
N PRO A 118 -2.01 -12.88 2.80
CA PRO A 118 -1.27 -13.18 4.04
C PRO A 118 0.13 -12.59 4.10
N ASP A 119 0.83 -12.49 2.97
CA ASP A 119 2.21 -12.02 2.86
C ASP A 119 2.33 -10.65 2.18
N ASN A 120 1.19 -10.01 1.90
CA ASN A 120 1.15 -8.73 1.16
C ASN A 120 1.91 -8.81 -0.17
N ARG A 121 1.95 -9.99 -0.79
CA ARG A 121 2.59 -10.19 -2.09
C ARG A 121 1.55 -10.53 -3.15
N THR A 122 1.45 -9.65 -4.13
CA THR A 122 0.50 -9.77 -5.23
C THR A 122 1.19 -9.59 -6.56
N PHE A 123 0.48 -9.91 -7.63
CA PHE A 123 0.94 -9.75 -9.00
C PHE A 123 -0.15 -9.08 -9.84
N ILE A 124 0.26 -8.12 -10.65
CA ILE A 124 -0.59 -7.62 -11.73
C ILE A 124 -0.40 -8.60 -12.89
N ILE A 125 -1.48 -9.25 -13.30
CA ILE A 125 -1.53 -10.13 -14.47
C ILE A 125 -2.12 -9.34 -15.62
N CYS A 126 -1.35 -9.19 -16.68
CA CYS A 126 -1.76 -8.48 -17.88
C CYS A 126 -1.13 -9.13 -19.14
N ASP A 127 -1.51 -8.64 -20.29
CA ASP A 127 -0.99 -9.09 -21.58
C ASP A 127 -0.45 -7.93 -22.41
N ILE A 128 0.06 -8.20 -23.60
CA ILE A 128 0.66 -7.19 -24.48
C ILE A 128 -0.33 -6.10 -24.89
N LYS A 129 -1.64 -6.38 -24.91
CA LYS A 129 -2.67 -5.39 -25.25
C LYS A 129 -2.87 -4.33 -24.15
N THR A 130 -2.33 -4.57 -22.94
CA THR A 130 -2.26 -3.56 -21.89
C THR A 130 -1.39 -2.36 -22.31
N ASN A 131 -0.56 -2.53 -23.33
CA ASN A 131 0.25 -1.47 -23.92
C ASN A 131 -0.53 -0.70 -24.99
N ASP A 132 -1.62 -0.08 -24.58
CA ASP A 132 -2.47 0.75 -25.41
C ASP A 132 -1.81 2.08 -25.82
N GLU A 133 -2.62 3.08 -26.21
CA GLU A 133 -2.22 4.42 -26.68
C GLU A 133 -1.21 5.13 -25.76
N ASP A 134 -1.24 4.85 -24.48
CA ASP A 134 -0.35 5.49 -23.47
C ASP A 134 0.99 4.76 -23.27
N ASN A 135 1.22 3.62 -23.92
CA ASN A 135 2.39 2.76 -23.73
C ASN A 135 2.64 2.42 -22.24
N ILE A 136 1.56 2.11 -21.52
CA ILE A 136 1.58 1.93 -20.07
C ILE A 136 2.45 0.74 -19.68
N LEU A 137 2.30 -0.38 -20.37
CA LEU A 137 3.07 -1.59 -20.10
C LEU A 137 4.56 -1.35 -20.34
N THR A 138 4.96 -0.79 -21.48
CA THR A 138 6.35 -0.45 -21.78
C THR A 138 6.96 0.43 -20.70
N LYS A 139 6.28 1.51 -20.32
CA LYS A 139 6.75 2.42 -19.26
C LYS A 139 6.91 1.72 -17.91
N LEU A 140 6.05 0.75 -17.61
CA LEU A 140 6.09 -0.03 -16.38
C LEU A 140 7.26 -1.01 -16.40
N LEU A 141 7.44 -1.76 -17.50
CA LEU A 141 8.56 -2.68 -17.70
C LEU A 141 9.91 -1.96 -17.61
N ASP A 142 10.07 -0.82 -18.28
CA ASP A 142 11.25 0.03 -18.19
C ASP A 142 11.52 0.51 -16.76
N ARG A 143 10.47 0.85 -16.03
CA ARG A 143 10.61 1.25 -14.63
C ARG A 143 11.10 0.11 -13.76
N PHE A 144 10.55 -1.09 -13.90
CA PHE A 144 10.97 -2.28 -13.14
C PHE A 144 12.41 -2.67 -13.48
N LYS A 145 12.79 -2.60 -14.76
CA LYS A 145 14.18 -2.82 -15.20
C LYS A 145 15.14 -1.84 -14.53
N ARG A 146 14.82 -0.54 -14.49
CA ARG A 146 15.64 0.48 -13.80
C ARG A 146 15.71 0.28 -12.28
N LEU A 147 14.70 -0.34 -11.68
CA LEU A 147 14.68 -0.68 -10.27
C LEU A 147 15.36 -2.01 -9.96
N ASN A 148 15.93 -2.68 -10.97
CA ASN A 148 16.47 -4.03 -10.86
C ASN A 148 15.49 -5.01 -10.20
N SER A 149 14.22 -4.92 -10.59
CA SER A 149 13.13 -5.70 -10.02
C SER A 149 12.59 -6.69 -11.03
N PRO A 150 12.24 -7.92 -10.62
CA PRO A 150 11.78 -8.93 -11.53
C PRO A 150 10.43 -8.54 -12.15
N VAL A 151 10.26 -8.89 -13.42
CA VAL A 151 8.98 -9.03 -14.10
C VAL A 151 9.01 -10.38 -14.78
N TYR A 152 7.93 -11.12 -14.65
CA TYR A 152 7.82 -12.45 -15.26
C TYR A 152 7.06 -12.32 -16.57
N GLU A 153 7.60 -12.93 -17.63
CA GLU A 153 7.01 -12.94 -18.97
C GLU A 153 6.92 -14.38 -19.48
N ALA A 154 5.81 -14.73 -20.14
CA ALA A 154 5.58 -16.04 -20.69
C ALA A 154 4.58 -16.01 -21.86
N ASN A 155 4.58 -17.06 -22.67
CA ASN A 155 3.64 -17.20 -23.78
C ASN A 155 2.33 -17.91 -23.38
N THR A 156 2.28 -18.53 -22.22
CA THR A 156 1.08 -19.14 -21.64
C THR A 156 0.88 -18.74 -20.20
N ILE A 157 -0.36 -18.81 -19.70
CA ILE A 157 -0.69 -18.50 -18.30
C ILE A 157 -0.09 -19.54 -17.36
N GLU A 158 -0.02 -20.79 -17.79
CA GLU A 158 0.58 -21.88 -17.03
C GLU A 158 2.08 -21.65 -16.80
N GLU A 159 2.82 -21.32 -17.87
CA GLU A 159 4.24 -20.98 -17.80
C GLU A 159 4.47 -19.73 -16.94
N LEU A 160 3.60 -18.73 -17.08
CA LEU A 160 3.67 -17.51 -16.27
C LEU A 160 3.52 -17.80 -14.77
N ALA A 161 2.57 -18.68 -14.42
CA ALA A 161 2.35 -19.11 -13.05
C ALA A 161 3.59 -19.79 -12.46
N ASP A 162 4.21 -20.71 -13.21
CA ASP A 162 5.44 -21.41 -12.80
C ASP A 162 6.58 -20.42 -12.57
N LYS A 163 6.83 -19.51 -13.52
CA LYS A 163 7.89 -18.49 -13.41
C LYS A 163 7.70 -17.55 -12.24
N ALA A 164 6.46 -17.14 -11.96
CA ALA A 164 6.15 -16.18 -10.91
C ALA A 164 5.92 -16.82 -9.53
N GLY A 165 5.89 -18.16 -9.44
CA GLY A 165 5.60 -18.88 -8.21
C GLY A 165 4.17 -18.69 -7.73
N ILE A 166 3.21 -18.60 -8.66
CA ILE A 166 1.77 -18.46 -8.42
C ILE A 166 1.11 -19.84 -8.55
N ASN A 167 0.08 -20.10 -7.75
CA ASN A 167 -0.70 -21.33 -7.90
C ASN A 167 -1.30 -21.41 -9.31
N LYS A 168 -0.78 -22.35 -10.12
CA LYS A 168 -1.08 -22.51 -11.54
C LYS A 168 -2.57 -22.77 -11.79
N ALA A 169 -3.15 -23.76 -11.12
CA ALA A 169 -4.54 -24.15 -11.35
C ALA A 169 -5.50 -22.99 -11.06
N ASN A 170 -5.28 -22.28 -9.96
CA ASN A 170 -6.10 -21.13 -9.60
C ASN A 170 -5.89 -19.96 -10.55
N LEU A 171 -4.66 -19.66 -10.97
CA LEU A 171 -4.39 -18.57 -11.91
C LEU A 171 -5.10 -18.80 -13.25
N VAL A 172 -4.97 -20.00 -13.82
CA VAL A 172 -5.65 -20.38 -15.06
C VAL A 172 -7.16 -20.21 -14.95
N ASN A 173 -7.76 -20.68 -13.85
CA ASN A 173 -9.18 -20.53 -13.59
C ASN A 173 -9.59 -19.05 -13.43
N SER A 174 -8.82 -18.27 -12.67
CA SER A 174 -9.07 -16.85 -12.46
C SER A 174 -9.01 -16.04 -13.76
N VAL A 175 -8.03 -16.33 -14.64
CA VAL A 175 -7.91 -15.68 -15.96
C VAL A 175 -9.10 -16.06 -16.84
N LYS A 176 -9.49 -17.34 -16.86
CA LYS A 176 -10.63 -17.83 -17.64
C LYS A 176 -11.94 -17.15 -17.23
N GLU A 177 -12.21 -17.08 -15.92
CA GLU A 177 -13.38 -16.43 -15.37
C GLU A 177 -13.39 -14.92 -15.66
N PHE A 178 -12.26 -14.25 -15.40
CA PHE A 178 -12.09 -12.83 -15.68
C PHE A 178 -12.35 -12.53 -17.16
N ASN A 179 -11.71 -13.25 -18.06
CA ASN A 179 -11.85 -13.04 -19.50
C ASN A 179 -13.29 -13.20 -19.97
N LYS A 180 -13.99 -14.25 -19.49
CA LYS A 180 -15.40 -14.47 -19.80
C LYS A 180 -16.26 -13.28 -19.38
N VAL A 181 -16.15 -12.88 -18.13
CA VAL A 181 -17.01 -11.84 -17.56
C VAL A 181 -16.72 -10.46 -18.15
N ILE A 182 -15.42 -10.16 -18.39
CA ILE A 182 -15.03 -8.89 -19.04
C ILE A 182 -15.48 -8.83 -20.48
N SER A 183 -15.36 -9.93 -21.24
CA SER A 183 -15.85 -9.99 -22.64
C SER A 183 -17.37 -9.77 -22.75
N GLU A 184 -18.11 -10.17 -21.72
CA GLU A 184 -19.56 -9.95 -21.63
C GLU A 184 -19.94 -8.54 -21.12
N GLY A 185 -18.96 -7.68 -20.79
CA GLY A 185 -19.20 -6.37 -20.20
C GLY A 185 -19.74 -6.38 -18.77
N LYS A 186 -19.63 -7.53 -18.09
CA LYS A 186 -20.18 -7.77 -16.74
C LYS A 186 -19.19 -7.63 -15.61
N GLY A 187 -18.10 -6.86 -15.80
CA GLY A 187 -17.06 -6.66 -14.78
C GLY A 187 -17.57 -6.41 -13.35
N PRO A 188 -18.62 -5.60 -13.14
CA PRO A 188 -19.21 -5.39 -11.82
C PRO A 188 -19.73 -6.65 -11.13
N SER A 189 -20.01 -7.74 -11.85
CA SER A 189 -20.46 -9.01 -11.27
C SER A 189 -19.34 -9.92 -10.78
N LEU A 190 -18.10 -9.58 -11.03
CA LEU A 190 -16.94 -10.29 -10.48
C LEU A 190 -16.84 -10.12 -8.96
N VAL A 191 -16.20 -11.07 -8.30
CA VAL A 191 -15.90 -11.01 -6.86
C VAL A 191 -14.38 -11.16 -6.67
N PRO A 192 -13.69 -10.10 -6.26
CA PRO A 192 -14.10 -8.69 -6.14
C PRO A 192 -14.59 -8.09 -7.46
N PRO A 193 -15.44 -7.04 -7.46
CA PRO A 193 -15.93 -6.43 -8.69
C PRO A 193 -14.81 -5.80 -9.51
N HIS A 194 -15.07 -5.52 -10.79
CA HIS A 194 -14.18 -4.74 -11.65
C HIS A 194 -15.00 -3.70 -12.42
N ASN A 195 -14.88 -2.44 -12.02
CA ASN A 195 -15.72 -1.34 -12.53
C ASN A 195 -15.04 -0.46 -13.59
N ARG A 196 -13.89 -0.86 -14.14
CA ARG A 196 -13.20 -0.07 -15.17
C ARG A 196 -13.77 -0.32 -16.55
N LYS A 197 -14.13 0.78 -17.24
CA LYS A 197 -14.63 0.75 -18.62
C LYS A 197 -13.59 0.28 -19.64
N LYS A 198 -12.30 0.45 -19.35
CA LYS A 198 -11.17 0.04 -20.20
C LYS A 198 -10.60 -1.35 -19.87
N ALA A 199 -11.27 -2.14 -19.03
CA ALA A 199 -10.86 -3.51 -18.81
C ALA A 199 -10.99 -4.32 -20.10
N HIS A 200 -10.00 -5.14 -20.39
CA HIS A 200 -10.02 -6.08 -21.51
C HIS A 200 -9.57 -7.46 -21.04
N PRO A 201 -9.95 -8.52 -21.77
CA PRO A 201 -9.47 -9.87 -21.46
C PRO A 201 -7.95 -9.98 -21.52
N VAL A 202 -7.37 -10.73 -20.62
CA VAL A 202 -5.96 -11.13 -20.62
C VAL A 202 -5.85 -12.39 -21.50
N ALA A 203 -5.67 -12.20 -22.82
CA ALA A 203 -5.84 -13.27 -23.80
C ALA A 203 -4.78 -13.30 -24.92
N THR A 204 -3.89 -12.30 -25.00
CA THR A 204 -2.92 -12.15 -26.09
C THR A 204 -1.50 -12.19 -25.56
N ALA A 205 -0.75 -13.24 -25.88
CA ALA A 205 0.66 -13.34 -25.50
C ALA A 205 1.53 -12.22 -26.13
N PRO A 206 2.65 -11.86 -25.50
CA PRO A 206 3.14 -12.37 -24.21
C PRO A 206 2.32 -11.86 -23.02
N PHE A 207 2.26 -12.71 -22.00
CA PHE A 207 1.63 -12.41 -20.71
C PHE A 207 2.67 -11.98 -19.69
N TYR A 208 2.26 -11.13 -18.74
CA TYR A 208 3.15 -10.57 -17.72
C TYR A 208 2.57 -10.76 -16.32
N ALA A 209 3.44 -11.09 -15.37
CA ALA A 209 3.16 -11.03 -13.94
C ALA A 209 4.13 -10.05 -13.29
N ILE A 210 3.59 -8.94 -12.79
CA ILE A 210 4.37 -7.82 -12.25
C ILE A 210 4.17 -7.78 -10.74
N PRO A 211 5.23 -8.05 -9.94
CA PRO A 211 5.13 -8.09 -8.49
C PRO A 211 4.73 -6.74 -7.90
N MET A 212 3.81 -6.76 -6.93
CA MET A 212 3.35 -5.57 -6.22
C MET A 212 2.97 -5.90 -4.78
N SER A 213 3.21 -4.98 -3.87
CA SER A 213 2.74 -5.02 -2.47
C SER A 213 2.10 -3.70 -2.09
N GLY A 214 1.29 -3.71 -1.06
CA GLY A 214 0.84 -2.51 -0.38
C GLY A 214 1.95 -1.97 0.54
N GLY A 215 2.26 -0.68 0.40
CA GLY A 215 3.24 0.00 1.26
C GLY A 215 2.62 1.13 2.05
N ILE A 216 3.15 1.38 3.26
CA ILE A 216 2.79 2.51 4.10
C ILE A 216 3.78 3.66 3.92
N ALA A 217 3.28 4.85 3.62
CA ALA A 217 4.11 6.04 3.46
C ALA A 217 4.10 6.93 4.69
N ALA A 218 2.93 7.17 5.26
CA ALA A 218 2.76 8.01 6.45
C ALA A 218 1.53 7.55 7.23
N THR A 219 1.54 7.73 8.53
CA THR A 219 0.36 7.59 9.40
C THR A 219 -0.27 8.96 9.62
N PHE A 220 -1.59 9.01 9.79
CA PHE A 220 -2.31 10.25 10.10
C PHE A 220 -2.68 10.34 11.58
N GLY A 221 -2.38 9.28 12.35
CA GLY A 221 -2.61 9.21 13.77
C GLY A 221 -1.53 9.88 14.59
N GLY A 222 -1.94 10.42 15.74
CA GLY A 222 -1.05 11.08 16.69
C GLY A 222 -1.82 11.89 17.72
N PRO A 223 -1.13 12.78 18.47
CA PRO A 223 -1.75 13.65 19.46
C PRO A 223 -2.76 14.59 18.78
N LYS A 224 -3.96 14.66 19.35
CA LYS A 224 -4.98 15.62 18.91
C LYS A 224 -4.53 17.04 19.21
N ILE A 225 -4.75 17.95 18.25
CA ILE A 225 -4.48 19.37 18.40
C ILE A 225 -5.77 20.19 18.22
N ASN A 226 -5.79 21.37 18.81
CA ASN A 226 -6.82 22.37 18.55
C ASN A 226 -6.42 23.31 17.40
N LYS A 227 -7.26 24.30 17.08
CA LYS A 227 -7.02 25.29 16.01
C LYS A 227 -5.77 26.18 16.22
N HIS A 228 -5.17 26.14 17.39
CA HIS A 228 -3.94 26.87 17.74
C HIS A 228 -2.71 25.94 17.78
N ALA A 229 -2.82 24.72 17.22
CA ALA A 229 -1.80 23.67 17.23
C ALA A 229 -1.40 23.19 18.65
N GLN A 230 -2.17 23.52 19.69
CA GLN A 230 -1.94 23.02 21.05
C GLN A 230 -2.41 21.59 21.16
N VAL A 231 -1.58 20.70 21.71
CA VAL A 231 -1.97 19.34 22.05
C VAL A 231 -3.03 19.37 23.14
N VAL A 232 -4.08 18.57 23.00
CA VAL A 232 -5.14 18.48 23.98
C VAL A 232 -5.11 17.14 24.71
N ASP A 233 -5.57 17.16 25.97
CA ASP A 233 -5.75 15.96 26.79
C ASP A 233 -7.04 15.19 26.43
N VAL A 234 -7.34 14.14 27.19
CA VAL A 234 -8.53 13.29 26.98
C VAL A 234 -9.86 14.04 27.15
N ASP A 235 -9.86 15.15 27.88
CA ASP A 235 -11.01 16.05 28.12
C ASP A 235 -11.08 17.19 27.09
N ASP A 236 -10.25 17.17 26.06
CA ASP A 236 -10.10 18.21 25.04
C ASP A 236 -9.57 19.57 25.59
N LYS A 237 -8.91 19.59 26.76
CA LYS A 237 -8.25 20.75 27.32
C LYS A 237 -6.82 20.87 26.81
N PRO A 238 -6.34 22.08 26.46
CA PRO A 238 -4.96 22.27 26.04
C PRO A 238 -3.96 21.86 27.13
N ILE A 239 -2.95 21.07 26.78
CA ILE A 239 -1.80 20.80 27.62
C ILE A 239 -0.88 22.02 27.53
N PRO A 240 -0.65 22.76 28.66
CA PRO A 240 0.12 24.02 28.66
C PRO A 240 1.52 23.84 28.06
N GLY A 241 1.89 24.73 27.13
CA GLY A 241 3.23 24.72 26.51
C GLY A 241 3.53 23.59 25.54
N LEU A 242 2.55 22.71 25.23
CA LEU A 242 2.75 21.60 24.33
C LEU A 242 2.00 21.80 23.00
N TYR A 243 2.72 21.74 21.88
CA TYR A 243 2.22 21.94 20.53
C TYR A 243 2.62 20.77 19.64
N ALA A 244 1.86 20.51 18.58
CA ALA A 244 2.25 19.53 17.56
C ALA A 244 1.84 19.97 16.15
N ALA A 245 2.62 19.56 15.16
CA ALA A 245 2.35 19.80 13.74
C ALA A 245 2.98 18.73 12.86
N GLY A 246 2.44 18.59 11.64
CA GLY A 246 2.90 17.63 10.63
C GLY A 246 2.13 16.32 10.70
N ASN A 247 2.80 15.25 10.22
CA ASN A 247 2.27 13.87 10.25
C ASN A 247 2.72 13.17 11.51
#